data_aaf1141eb89fd0e7454806136a4517bd
#
_entry.id   aaf1141eb89fd0e7454806136a4517bd
#
_cell.length_a   1.000
_cell.length_b   1.000
_cell.length_c   1.000
_cell.angle_alpha   90.00
_cell.angle_beta   90.00
_cell.angle_gamma   90.00
#
_symmetry.space_group_name_H-M   'P 1'
#
loop_
_entity.id
_entity.type
_entity.pdbx_description
1 polymer ?
#
loop_
_entity_poly.entity_id
_entity_poly.type
_entity_poly.pdbx_seq_one_letter_code
_entity_poly.pdbx_strand_id
1 'polypeptide(L)'
;MPIYGDGYRNLNSHFHFHFQFRLNNFFRFIVHGQIKIMGSEVEVVEEIAFPKQIVGTTTKPLSLLGHGITDIEIHFLQIKLTAIGVYLEPAIVEHLQQWKGKPAKDLEEDDDFFDAIVSAPVEKVIRVVVIKEIKGSQYGVQLESAVRDRLAADDKYEEEEEAQLEKIVEFFQSIYLKTHSVLNFHFHFPPAARTPVAQIEFSSEGKEDAKMKVENGNVVEMIKKWYLGGSRGVSQATISSLANNLAIELSK
;
A
#
# COMPACT_ATOMS: atom_id res chain seq x y z
N MET A 1 45.12 33.41 -33.86
CA MET A 1 45.26 32.30 -32.92
C MET A 1 44.23 32.50 -31.83
N PRO A 2 43.19 31.70 -31.78
CA PRO A 2 42.22 31.68 -30.65
C PRO A 2 42.57 30.53 -29.74
N ILE A 3 42.44 30.78 -28.46
CA ILE A 3 42.61 29.79 -27.36
C ILE A 3 41.24 29.22 -27.05
N TYR A 4 41.11 27.90 -27.21
CA TYR A 4 40.00 27.12 -26.72
C TYR A 4 40.10 26.93 -25.21
N GLY A 5 39.04 27.25 -24.48
CA GLY A 5 38.90 26.98 -23.04
C GLY A 5 37.74 26.02 -22.81
N ASP A 6 38.08 24.87 -22.25
CA ASP A 6 37.20 23.77 -21.93
C ASP A 6 36.10 24.14 -20.93
N GLY A 7 34.85 23.82 -21.30
CA GLY A 7 33.68 23.93 -20.46
C GLY A 7 32.98 22.60 -20.21
N TYR A 8 33.66 21.62 -19.60
CA TYR A 8 33.00 20.46 -19.00
C TYR A 8 32.46 20.83 -17.60
N ARG A 9 31.26 21.37 -17.53
CA ARG A 9 30.56 21.53 -16.25
C ARG A 9 29.67 20.31 -16.02
N ASN A 10 30.14 19.44 -15.17
CA ASN A 10 29.49 18.70 -14.10
C ASN A 10 27.93 18.51 -14.21
N LEU A 11 27.52 17.61 -15.05
CA LEU A 11 26.13 17.10 -15.08
C LEU A 11 25.79 16.19 -13.88
N ASN A 12 26.82 15.68 -13.18
CA ASN A 12 26.63 14.78 -12.04
C ASN A 12 26.18 15.47 -10.74
N SER A 13 26.46 16.78 -10.59
CA SER A 13 26.07 17.50 -9.36
C SER A 13 24.56 17.82 -9.30
N HIS A 14 23.92 18.01 -10.45
CA HIS A 14 22.47 18.31 -10.52
C HIS A 14 21.61 17.08 -10.27
N PHE A 15 22.06 15.91 -10.73
CA PHE A 15 21.33 14.65 -10.49
C PHE A 15 21.42 14.21 -9.02
N HIS A 16 22.58 14.39 -8.40
CA HIS A 16 22.77 14.05 -6.98
C HIS A 16 22.02 15.00 -6.05
N PHE A 17 21.93 16.29 -6.39
CA PHE A 17 21.22 17.29 -5.60
C PHE A 17 19.68 17.11 -5.68
N HIS A 18 19.15 16.73 -6.83
CA HIS A 18 17.72 16.46 -7.01
C HIS A 18 17.30 15.16 -6.31
N PHE A 19 18.17 14.13 -6.30
CA PHE A 19 17.91 12.88 -5.59
C PHE A 19 17.97 13.08 -4.06
N GLN A 20 18.94 13.85 -3.57
CA GLN A 20 19.07 14.18 -2.15
C GLN A 20 17.92 15.08 -1.65
N PHE A 21 17.41 15.99 -2.49
CA PHE A 21 16.28 16.84 -2.16
C PHE A 21 14.95 16.05 -2.10
N ARG A 22 14.78 15.07 -3.00
CA ARG A 22 13.63 14.14 -2.97
C ARG A 22 13.68 13.21 -1.74
N LEU A 23 14.86 12.69 -1.38
CA LEU A 23 15.03 11.89 -0.17
C LEU A 23 14.75 12.70 1.11
N ASN A 24 15.24 13.95 1.20
CA ASN A 24 14.98 14.80 2.36
C ASN A 24 13.50 15.18 2.50
N ASN A 25 12.80 15.43 1.40
CA ASN A 25 11.35 15.65 1.43
C ASN A 25 10.60 14.37 1.78
N PHE A 26 11.05 13.19 1.33
CA PHE A 26 10.50 11.89 1.69
C PHE A 26 10.62 11.65 3.21
N PHE A 27 11.77 11.93 3.82
CA PHE A 27 11.95 11.87 5.28
C PHE A 27 11.09 12.90 6.04
N ARG A 28 10.84 14.06 5.47
CA ARG A 28 9.99 15.11 6.08
C ARG A 28 8.50 14.78 6.05
N PHE A 29 8.03 14.07 5.01
CA PHE A 29 6.64 13.59 4.91
C PHE A 29 6.28 12.52 5.93
N ILE A 30 7.25 11.76 6.41
CA ILE A 30 7.01 10.61 7.29
C ILE A 30 6.97 10.98 8.76
N VAL A 31 7.47 12.17 9.13
CA VAL A 31 7.44 12.66 10.52
C VAL A 31 6.03 13.04 10.99
N HIS A 32 5.07 13.23 10.07
CA HIS A 32 3.68 13.62 10.40
C HIS A 32 2.66 12.47 10.38
N GLY A 33 3.01 11.30 9.84
CA GLY A 33 2.18 10.10 9.95
C GLY A 33 2.63 9.21 11.11
N GLN A 34 1.74 8.41 11.68
CA GLN A 34 2.05 7.47 12.79
C GLN A 34 3.05 6.36 12.38
N ILE A 35 3.45 6.29 11.10
CA ILE A 35 4.45 5.34 10.61
C ILE A 35 5.85 5.87 10.90
N LYS A 36 6.59 5.19 11.75
CA LYS A 36 8.02 5.44 11.99
C LYS A 36 8.86 4.57 11.04
N ILE A 37 9.71 5.22 10.24
CA ILE A 37 10.67 4.51 9.38
C ILE A 37 11.82 3.98 10.24
N MET A 38 12.21 2.73 9.96
CA MET A 38 13.40 2.11 10.53
C MET A 38 14.42 1.84 9.43
N GLY A 39 15.60 2.44 9.56
CA GLY A 39 16.74 2.19 8.66
C GLY A 39 16.78 3.09 7.42
N SER A 40 17.84 2.94 6.64
CA SER A 40 18.13 3.71 5.41
C SER A 40 17.87 2.93 4.13
N GLU A 41 17.51 1.64 4.23
CA GLU A 41 17.25 0.81 3.04
C GLU A 41 15.84 1.08 2.50
N VAL A 42 15.78 1.31 1.19
CA VAL A 42 14.54 1.57 0.47
C VAL A 42 14.43 0.67 -0.76
N GLU A 43 13.20 0.35 -1.13
CA GLU A 43 12.84 -0.20 -2.43
C GLU A 43 12.27 0.92 -3.29
N VAL A 44 12.62 1.01 -4.56
CA VAL A 44 12.17 2.08 -5.46
C VAL A 44 11.21 1.52 -6.50
N VAL A 45 9.98 2.02 -6.49
CA VAL A 45 8.91 1.66 -7.44
C VAL A 45 8.47 2.94 -8.16
N GLU A 46 8.72 3.04 -9.46
CA GLU A 46 8.34 4.22 -10.26
C GLU A 46 8.83 5.55 -9.63
N GLU A 47 10.10 5.60 -9.27
CA GLU A 47 10.75 6.75 -8.58
C GLU A 47 10.20 7.01 -7.16
N ILE A 48 9.25 6.22 -6.66
CA ILE A 48 8.74 6.30 -5.29
C ILE A 48 9.57 5.38 -4.39
N ALA A 49 10.14 5.95 -3.33
CA ALA A 49 10.92 5.18 -2.36
C ALA A 49 10.01 4.61 -1.25
N PHE A 50 10.07 3.30 -1.05
CA PHE A 50 9.42 2.58 0.03
C PHE A 50 10.49 2.10 1.02
N PRO A 51 10.44 2.50 2.31
CA PRO A 51 11.34 1.95 3.33
C PRO A 51 11.18 0.44 3.41
N LYS A 52 12.27 -0.32 3.55
CA LYS A 52 12.16 -1.78 3.72
C LYS A 52 11.51 -2.19 5.04
N GLN A 53 11.53 -1.32 6.04
CA GLN A 53 10.86 -1.53 7.32
C GLN A 53 10.18 -0.26 7.82
N ILE A 54 9.02 -0.45 8.44
CA ILE A 54 8.25 0.60 9.13
C ILE A 54 7.83 0.08 10.50
N VAL A 55 7.41 0.99 11.38
CA VAL A 55 6.72 0.64 12.63
C VAL A 55 5.26 1.03 12.47
N GLY A 56 4.36 0.09 12.63
CA GLY A 56 2.93 0.31 12.60
C GLY A 56 2.36 0.79 13.94
N THR A 57 1.15 0.39 14.26
CA THR A 57 0.46 0.74 15.52
C THR A 57 1.00 -0.07 16.71
N THR A 58 1.47 -1.29 16.47
CA THR A 58 2.24 -2.05 17.44
C THR A 58 3.71 -1.65 17.37
N THR A 59 4.48 -1.84 18.44
CA THR A 59 5.91 -1.48 18.43
C THR A 59 6.79 -2.40 17.61
N LYS A 60 6.19 -3.44 16.98
CA LYS A 60 6.91 -4.41 16.18
C LYS A 60 7.20 -3.84 14.77
N PRO A 61 8.37 -4.13 14.18
CA PRO A 61 8.67 -3.74 12.83
C PRO A 61 7.83 -4.54 11.83
N LEU A 62 7.35 -3.86 10.80
CA LEU A 62 6.71 -4.46 9.63
C LEU A 62 7.69 -4.42 8.46
N SER A 63 7.82 -5.51 7.74
CA SER A 63 8.72 -5.63 6.57
C SER A 63 7.95 -5.42 5.27
N LEU A 64 8.55 -4.70 4.32
CA LEU A 64 8.03 -4.57 2.96
C LEU A 64 8.15 -5.92 2.25
N LEU A 65 7.03 -6.60 2.02
CA LEU A 65 6.98 -7.92 1.38
C LEU A 65 6.32 -7.91 0.01
N GLY A 66 5.61 -6.85 -0.35
CA GLY A 66 5.04 -6.69 -1.68
C GLY A 66 5.08 -5.24 -2.14
N HIS A 67 5.25 -5.01 -3.43
CA HIS A 67 5.18 -3.68 -4.03
C HIS A 67 4.76 -3.76 -5.49
N GLY A 68 4.18 -2.69 -5.99
CA GLY A 68 3.74 -2.61 -7.39
C GLY A 68 3.05 -1.29 -7.68
N ILE A 69 2.33 -1.24 -8.78
CA ILE A 69 1.59 -0.06 -9.22
C ILE A 69 0.15 -0.42 -9.54
N THR A 70 -0.73 0.58 -9.51
CA THR A 70 -2.00 0.55 -10.23
C THR A 70 -1.90 1.47 -11.44
N ASP A 71 -2.49 1.04 -12.53
CA ASP A 71 -2.53 1.78 -13.78
C ASP A 71 -3.86 1.57 -14.49
N ILE A 72 -4.12 2.41 -15.50
CA ILE A 72 -5.22 2.25 -16.44
C ILE A 72 -4.67 2.38 -17.85
N GLU A 73 -5.26 1.64 -18.78
CA GLU A 73 -4.96 1.76 -20.20
C GLU A 73 -6.04 2.62 -20.89
N ILE A 74 -5.60 3.69 -21.56
CA ILE A 74 -6.46 4.55 -22.38
C ILE A 74 -5.82 4.68 -23.74
N HIS A 75 -6.50 4.22 -24.81
CA HIS A 75 -5.99 4.29 -26.19
C HIS A 75 -4.54 3.78 -26.33
N PHE A 76 -4.24 2.60 -25.78
CA PHE A 76 -2.90 1.96 -25.76
C PHE A 76 -1.84 2.73 -24.94
N LEU A 77 -2.24 3.74 -24.20
CA LEU A 77 -1.37 4.46 -23.28
C LEU A 77 -1.61 3.98 -21.85
N GLN A 78 -0.58 3.37 -21.25
CA GLN A 78 -0.60 2.98 -19.84
C GLN A 78 -0.38 4.22 -18.96
N ILE A 79 -1.35 4.52 -18.10
CA ILE A 79 -1.30 5.65 -17.17
C ILE A 79 -1.15 5.09 -15.76
N LYS A 80 0.02 5.26 -15.17
CA LYS A 80 0.31 4.86 -13.79
C LYS A 80 -0.37 5.82 -12.82
N LEU A 81 -1.17 5.30 -11.91
CA LEU A 81 -1.97 6.09 -10.97
C LEU A 81 -1.35 6.13 -9.58
N THR A 82 -1.00 4.95 -9.02
CA THR A 82 -0.45 4.84 -7.67
C THR A 82 0.66 3.80 -7.61
N ALA A 83 1.60 3.98 -6.67
CA ALA A 83 2.53 2.96 -6.24
C ALA A 83 2.04 2.39 -4.89
N ILE A 84 2.14 1.07 -4.72
CA ILE A 84 1.68 0.35 -3.54
C ILE A 84 2.86 -0.34 -2.88
N GLY A 85 2.95 -0.25 -1.54
CA GLY A 85 3.82 -1.05 -0.69
C GLY A 85 3.01 -1.82 0.33
N VAL A 86 3.25 -3.12 0.44
CA VAL A 86 2.61 -4.04 1.38
C VAL A 86 3.60 -4.38 2.49
N TYR A 87 3.27 -3.98 3.71
CA TYR A 87 4.06 -4.23 4.90
C TYR A 87 3.35 -5.22 5.80
N LEU A 88 4.03 -6.29 6.17
CA LEU A 88 3.49 -7.35 7.03
C LEU A 88 4.40 -7.56 8.24
N GLU A 89 3.78 -7.90 9.37
CA GLU A 89 4.51 -8.39 10.55
C GLU A 89 5.21 -9.72 10.19
N PRO A 90 6.49 -9.93 10.58
CA PRO A 90 7.24 -11.15 10.24
C PRO A 90 6.56 -12.45 10.66
N ALA A 91 5.72 -12.41 11.71
CA ALA A 91 4.92 -13.54 12.17
C ALA A 91 3.96 -14.10 11.10
N ILE A 92 3.74 -13.40 9.99
CA ILE A 92 2.94 -13.91 8.85
C ILE A 92 3.46 -15.27 8.35
N VAL A 93 4.77 -15.51 8.41
CA VAL A 93 5.40 -16.76 7.98
C VAL A 93 4.87 -17.97 8.76
N GLU A 94 4.52 -17.79 10.04
CA GLU A 94 3.97 -18.85 10.90
C GLU A 94 2.60 -19.33 10.40
N HIS A 95 1.81 -18.44 9.81
CA HIS A 95 0.48 -18.72 9.27
C HIS A 95 0.50 -19.30 7.86
N LEU A 96 1.66 -19.29 7.19
CA LEU A 96 1.83 -19.71 5.80
C LEU A 96 2.67 -20.99 5.64
N GLN A 97 2.92 -21.72 6.72
CA GLN A 97 3.81 -22.89 6.71
C GLN A 97 3.37 -24.01 5.76
N GLN A 98 2.09 -24.14 5.48
CA GLN A 98 1.59 -25.16 4.52
C GLN A 98 2.04 -24.91 3.08
N TRP A 99 2.50 -23.69 2.76
CA TRP A 99 3.03 -23.32 1.43
C TRP A 99 4.56 -23.31 1.39
N LYS A 100 5.24 -23.72 2.46
CA LYS A 100 6.70 -23.80 2.50
C LYS A 100 7.23 -24.68 1.37
N GLY A 101 8.19 -24.13 0.60
CA GLY A 101 8.84 -24.82 -0.51
C GLY A 101 8.07 -24.79 -1.85
N LYS A 102 6.87 -24.17 -1.90
CA LYS A 102 6.18 -23.92 -3.16
C LYS A 102 6.92 -22.83 -3.96
N PRO A 103 7.05 -22.97 -5.29
CA PRO A 103 7.58 -21.92 -6.16
C PRO A 103 6.70 -20.66 -6.10
N ALA A 104 7.31 -19.51 -6.28
CA ALA A 104 6.58 -18.22 -6.26
C ALA A 104 5.45 -18.16 -7.29
N LYS A 105 5.64 -18.77 -8.48
CA LYS A 105 4.61 -18.82 -9.51
C LYS A 105 3.38 -19.60 -9.07
N ASP A 106 3.57 -20.71 -8.36
CA ASP A 106 2.44 -21.51 -7.86
C ASP A 106 1.71 -20.77 -6.74
N LEU A 107 2.43 -19.97 -5.93
CA LEU A 107 1.84 -19.11 -4.90
C LEU A 107 1.04 -17.97 -5.52
N GLU A 108 1.52 -17.38 -6.61
CA GLU A 108 0.83 -16.28 -7.31
C GLU A 108 -0.54 -16.69 -7.85
N GLU A 109 -0.68 -17.95 -8.27
CA GLU A 109 -1.91 -18.54 -8.81
C GLU A 109 -2.81 -19.19 -7.73
N ASP A 110 -2.37 -19.20 -6.45
CA ASP A 110 -3.05 -19.87 -5.33
C ASP A 110 -3.86 -18.84 -4.51
N ASP A 111 -5.15 -18.70 -4.80
CA ASP A 111 -6.05 -17.77 -4.09
C ASP A 111 -6.20 -18.14 -2.59
N ASP A 112 -6.08 -19.43 -2.20
CA ASP A 112 -6.09 -19.86 -0.79
C ASP A 112 -4.88 -19.33 -0.02
N PHE A 113 -3.73 -19.19 -0.71
CA PHE A 113 -2.53 -18.58 -0.14
C PHE A 113 -2.79 -17.10 0.22
N PHE A 114 -3.43 -16.35 -0.67
CA PHE A 114 -3.77 -14.95 -0.42
C PHE A 114 -4.88 -14.80 0.62
N ASP A 115 -5.87 -15.70 0.64
CA ASP A 115 -6.90 -15.71 1.68
C ASP A 115 -6.28 -15.98 3.07
N ALA A 116 -5.26 -16.83 3.16
CA ALA A 116 -4.50 -17.01 4.41
C ALA A 116 -3.75 -15.74 4.82
N ILE A 117 -3.16 -14.99 3.88
CA ILE A 117 -2.53 -13.70 4.17
C ILE A 117 -3.57 -12.69 4.67
N VAL A 118 -4.72 -12.61 4.03
CA VAL A 118 -5.82 -11.71 4.41
C VAL A 118 -6.32 -12.01 5.82
N SER A 119 -6.55 -13.29 6.15
CA SER A 119 -7.14 -13.74 7.40
C SER A 119 -6.17 -13.81 8.57
N ALA A 120 -4.86 -13.96 8.32
CA ALA A 120 -3.83 -14.06 9.37
C ALA A 120 -3.95 -12.90 10.39
N PRO A 121 -3.95 -13.20 11.72
CA PRO A 121 -4.13 -12.20 12.78
C PRO A 121 -2.81 -11.45 13.09
N VAL A 122 -2.16 -10.95 12.05
CA VAL A 122 -0.95 -10.15 12.11
C VAL A 122 -1.21 -8.73 11.63
N GLU A 123 -0.44 -7.76 12.14
CA GLU A 123 -0.54 -6.38 11.68
C GLU A 123 -0.10 -6.26 10.22
N LYS A 124 -0.88 -5.48 9.44
CA LYS A 124 -0.62 -5.22 8.03
C LYS A 124 -0.77 -3.73 7.76
N VAL A 125 0.11 -3.19 6.92
CA VAL A 125 -0.01 -1.83 6.41
C VAL A 125 0.09 -1.85 4.89
N ILE A 126 -0.92 -1.29 4.24
CA ILE A 126 -0.88 -1.01 2.80
C ILE A 126 -0.62 0.49 2.65
N ARG A 127 0.52 0.82 2.06
CA ARG A 127 0.92 2.18 1.77
C ARG A 127 0.72 2.47 0.30
N VAL A 128 -0.12 3.44 -0.02
CA VAL A 128 -0.41 3.88 -1.38
C VAL A 128 0.12 5.28 -1.59
N VAL A 129 1.01 5.46 -2.56
CA VAL A 129 1.58 6.76 -2.92
C VAL A 129 1.06 7.16 -4.29
N VAL A 130 0.49 8.35 -4.39
CA VAL A 130 -0.12 8.85 -5.63
C VAL A 130 0.95 9.28 -6.62
N ILE A 131 0.96 8.66 -7.81
CA ILE A 131 1.82 9.03 -8.95
C ILE A 131 1.14 10.12 -9.77
N LYS A 132 -0.13 9.93 -10.10
CA LYS A 132 -0.94 10.87 -10.86
C LYS A 132 -2.14 11.32 -10.04
N GLU A 133 -2.41 12.61 -10.04
CA GLU A 133 -3.53 13.20 -9.29
C GLU A 133 -4.87 12.54 -9.60
N ILE A 134 -5.62 12.23 -8.55
CA ILE A 134 -6.94 11.60 -8.59
C ILE A 134 -7.85 12.36 -7.63
N LYS A 135 -9.10 12.62 -8.04
CA LYS A 135 -10.10 13.11 -7.09
C LYS A 135 -10.36 12.05 -6.02
N GLY A 136 -10.37 12.44 -4.76
CA GLY A 136 -10.66 11.51 -3.68
C GLY A 136 -12.01 10.81 -3.88
N SER A 137 -13.03 11.52 -4.38
CA SER A 137 -14.33 10.92 -4.72
C SER A 137 -14.23 9.78 -5.74
N GLN A 138 -13.34 9.87 -6.73
CA GLN A 138 -13.15 8.79 -7.72
C GLN A 138 -12.49 7.56 -7.07
N TYR A 139 -11.49 7.80 -6.22
CA TYR A 139 -10.83 6.72 -5.48
C TYR A 139 -11.80 6.04 -4.50
N GLY A 140 -12.57 6.84 -3.75
CA GLY A 140 -13.54 6.34 -2.78
C GLY A 140 -14.65 5.49 -3.42
N VAL A 141 -15.19 5.92 -4.56
CA VAL A 141 -16.19 5.16 -5.31
C VAL A 141 -15.61 3.86 -5.85
N GLN A 142 -14.36 3.86 -6.34
CA GLN A 142 -13.71 2.63 -6.81
C GLN A 142 -13.50 1.62 -5.67
N LEU A 143 -13.02 2.10 -4.51
CA LEU A 143 -12.86 1.27 -3.32
C LEU A 143 -14.20 0.72 -2.83
N GLU A 144 -15.19 1.59 -2.72
CA GLU A 144 -16.54 1.25 -2.28
C GLU A 144 -17.18 0.18 -3.18
N SER A 145 -17.18 0.38 -4.51
CA SER A 145 -17.71 -0.58 -5.47
C SER A 145 -17.00 -1.94 -5.35
N ALA A 146 -15.68 -1.95 -5.27
CA ALA A 146 -14.90 -3.18 -5.14
C ALA A 146 -15.17 -3.94 -3.82
N VAL A 147 -15.42 -3.22 -2.73
CA VAL A 147 -15.77 -3.81 -1.43
C VAL A 147 -17.21 -4.32 -1.43
N ARG A 148 -18.16 -3.55 -1.95
CA ARG A 148 -19.58 -3.92 -2.09
C ARG A 148 -19.74 -5.20 -2.90
N ASP A 149 -19.09 -5.31 -4.07
CA ASP A 149 -19.14 -6.47 -4.93
C ASP A 149 -18.67 -7.74 -4.21
N ARG A 150 -17.63 -7.63 -3.37
CA ARG A 150 -17.11 -8.75 -2.57
C ARG A 150 -18.03 -9.12 -1.42
N LEU A 151 -18.60 -8.13 -0.74
CA LEU A 151 -19.59 -8.36 0.32
C LEU A 151 -20.82 -9.08 -0.24
N ALA A 152 -21.32 -8.62 -1.39
CA ALA A 152 -22.47 -9.24 -2.07
C ALA A 152 -22.15 -10.68 -2.53
N ALA A 153 -20.94 -10.93 -3.02
CA ALA A 153 -20.53 -12.29 -3.43
C ALA A 153 -20.41 -13.27 -2.27
N ASP A 154 -20.13 -12.78 -1.06
CA ASP A 154 -20.00 -13.58 0.16
C ASP A 154 -21.31 -13.59 1.00
N ASP A 155 -22.43 -13.06 0.48
CA ASP A 155 -23.70 -12.89 1.20
C ASP A 155 -23.57 -12.12 2.54
N LYS A 156 -22.65 -11.12 2.57
CA LYS A 156 -22.32 -10.31 3.76
C LYS A 156 -22.70 -8.85 3.60
N TYR A 157 -23.49 -8.48 2.61
CA TYR A 157 -23.86 -7.07 2.37
C TYR A 157 -25.21 -6.76 3.02
N GLU A 158 -25.16 -6.07 4.16
CA GLU A 158 -26.31 -5.69 4.96
C GLU A 158 -26.24 -4.18 5.30
N GLU A 159 -27.21 -3.66 6.07
CA GLU A 159 -27.34 -2.25 6.41
C GLU A 159 -26.10 -1.70 7.16
N GLU A 160 -25.47 -2.51 8.01
CA GLU A 160 -24.27 -2.10 8.76
C GLU A 160 -23.06 -1.91 7.84
N GLU A 161 -22.89 -2.79 6.85
CA GLU A 161 -21.84 -2.69 5.82
C GLU A 161 -22.07 -1.47 4.94
N GLU A 162 -23.32 -1.23 4.49
CA GLU A 162 -23.68 -0.06 3.68
C GLU A 162 -23.38 1.23 4.43
N ALA A 163 -23.79 1.37 5.68
CA ALA A 163 -23.51 2.54 6.50
C ALA A 163 -22.01 2.79 6.70
N GLN A 164 -21.20 1.73 6.78
CA GLN A 164 -19.75 1.87 6.87
C GLN A 164 -19.14 2.31 5.54
N LEU A 165 -19.64 1.80 4.41
CA LEU A 165 -19.19 2.20 3.07
C LEU A 165 -19.52 3.66 2.76
N GLU A 166 -20.69 4.15 3.15
CA GLU A 166 -21.05 5.57 3.03
C GLU A 166 -20.02 6.48 3.74
N LYS A 167 -19.62 6.15 4.97
CA LYS A 167 -18.60 6.89 5.70
C LYS A 167 -17.24 6.90 4.98
N ILE A 168 -16.87 5.78 4.34
CA ILE A 168 -15.65 5.69 3.53
C ILE A 168 -15.75 6.63 2.33
N VAL A 169 -16.88 6.63 1.62
CA VAL A 169 -17.10 7.54 0.48
C VAL A 169 -17.05 9.00 0.92
N GLU A 170 -17.69 9.36 2.03
CA GLU A 170 -17.65 10.73 2.59
C GLU A 170 -16.22 11.16 2.93
N PHE A 171 -15.44 10.29 3.57
CA PHE A 171 -14.03 10.55 3.87
C PHE A 171 -13.25 10.89 2.60
N PHE A 172 -13.36 10.06 1.57
CA PHE A 172 -12.66 10.28 0.32
C PHE A 172 -13.18 11.50 -0.46
N GLN A 173 -14.46 11.86 -0.34
CA GLN A 173 -15.01 13.08 -0.94
C GLN A 173 -14.39 14.34 -0.33
N SER A 174 -13.96 14.29 0.93
CA SER A 174 -13.36 15.42 1.65
C SER A 174 -11.91 15.70 1.27
N ILE A 175 -11.23 14.78 0.57
CA ILE A 175 -9.81 14.86 0.26
C ILE A 175 -9.55 14.92 -1.25
N TYR A 176 -8.36 15.43 -1.60
CA TYR A 176 -7.86 15.46 -2.98
C TYR A 176 -6.47 14.81 -3.02
N LEU A 177 -6.34 13.75 -3.80
CA LEU A 177 -5.13 12.94 -3.90
C LEU A 177 -4.17 13.59 -4.91
N LYS A 178 -3.34 14.52 -4.45
CA LYS A 178 -2.26 15.14 -5.25
C LYS A 178 -1.13 14.15 -5.48
N THR A 179 -0.34 14.38 -6.51
CA THR A 179 0.92 13.66 -6.70
C THR A 179 1.76 13.68 -5.42
N HIS A 180 2.30 12.53 -5.05
CA HIS A 180 3.04 12.23 -3.81
C HIS A 180 2.22 12.29 -2.51
N SER A 181 0.90 12.52 -2.55
CA SER A 181 0.09 12.25 -1.36
C SER A 181 0.11 10.77 -1.02
N VAL A 182 -0.11 10.47 0.24
CA VAL A 182 0.01 9.12 0.79
C VAL A 182 -1.29 8.72 1.47
N LEU A 183 -1.78 7.51 1.16
CA LEU A 183 -2.79 6.81 1.91
C LEU A 183 -2.14 5.62 2.62
N ASN A 184 -2.38 5.47 3.91
CA ASN A 184 -1.99 4.29 4.66
C ASN A 184 -3.25 3.60 5.17
N PHE A 185 -3.38 2.31 4.88
CA PHE A 185 -4.41 1.44 5.43
C PHE A 185 -3.75 0.55 6.47
N HIS A 186 -3.99 0.82 7.75
CA HIS A 186 -3.49 0.04 8.87
C HIS A 186 -4.53 -0.98 9.29
N PHE A 187 -4.20 -2.24 9.23
CA PHE A 187 -5.05 -3.35 9.69
C PHE A 187 -4.43 -3.97 10.93
N HIS A 188 -5.16 -3.96 12.03
CA HIS A 188 -4.70 -4.52 13.29
C HIS A 188 -5.85 -5.16 14.07
N PHE A 189 -5.50 -5.98 15.05
CA PHE A 189 -6.42 -6.59 15.99
C PHE A 189 -6.22 -5.93 17.37
N PRO A 190 -7.11 -5.02 17.79
CA PRO A 190 -7.03 -4.44 19.12
C PRO A 190 -7.18 -5.54 20.17
N PRO A 191 -6.42 -5.50 21.29
CA PRO A 191 -6.45 -6.57 22.31
C PRO A 191 -7.84 -6.81 22.94
N ALA A 192 -8.70 -5.80 22.94
CA ALA A 192 -10.05 -5.86 23.48
C ALA A 192 -11.13 -6.13 22.40
N ALA A 193 -10.78 -6.09 21.11
CA ALA A 193 -11.73 -6.28 20.03
C ALA A 193 -11.74 -7.75 19.56
N ARG A 194 -12.95 -8.24 19.23
CA ARG A 194 -13.13 -9.58 18.66
C ARG A 194 -12.95 -9.61 17.15
N THR A 195 -12.96 -8.42 16.52
CA THR A 195 -12.89 -8.23 15.07
C THR A 195 -11.72 -7.34 14.71
N PRO A 196 -11.12 -7.53 13.52
CA PRO A 196 -10.10 -6.63 13.03
C PRO A 196 -10.69 -5.24 12.78
N VAL A 197 -9.85 -4.21 12.94
CA VAL A 197 -10.17 -2.83 12.56
C VAL A 197 -9.18 -2.33 11.54
N ALA A 198 -9.62 -1.38 10.71
CA ALA A 198 -8.74 -0.64 9.85
C ALA A 198 -8.74 0.85 10.22
N GLN A 199 -7.58 1.47 10.12
CA GLN A 199 -7.41 2.91 10.16
C GLN A 199 -6.90 3.38 8.81
N ILE A 200 -7.63 4.28 8.17
CA ILE A 200 -7.22 4.91 6.92
C ILE A 200 -6.68 6.28 7.26
N GLU A 201 -5.43 6.55 6.86
CA GLU A 201 -4.76 7.82 7.06
C GLU A 201 -4.39 8.43 5.71
N PHE A 202 -4.68 9.70 5.53
CA PHE A 202 -4.30 10.48 4.37
C PHE A 202 -3.36 11.59 4.77
N SER A 203 -2.22 11.68 4.08
CA SER A 203 -1.21 12.73 4.27
C SER A 203 -0.88 13.39 2.93
N SER A 204 -0.82 14.72 2.93
CA SER A 204 -0.44 15.53 1.75
C SER A 204 0.34 16.75 2.18
N GLU A 205 1.29 17.19 1.35
CA GLU A 205 2.11 18.36 1.66
C GLU A 205 1.27 19.62 1.90
N GLY A 206 1.56 20.29 3.00
CA GLY A 206 0.91 21.56 3.37
C GLY A 206 -0.53 21.43 3.89
N LYS A 207 -0.97 20.21 4.24
CA LYS A 207 -2.27 19.93 4.84
C LYS A 207 -2.11 19.14 6.13
N GLU A 208 -3.09 19.29 7.03
CA GLU A 208 -3.23 18.37 8.17
C GLU A 208 -3.60 16.97 7.69
N ASP A 209 -3.11 15.95 8.39
CA ASP A 209 -3.44 14.56 8.10
C ASP A 209 -4.92 14.30 8.41
N ALA A 210 -5.62 13.67 7.46
CA ALA A 210 -6.98 13.21 7.68
C ALA A 210 -6.98 11.72 8.03
N LYS A 211 -7.83 11.32 8.97
CA LYS A 211 -7.92 9.94 9.46
C LYS A 211 -9.36 9.51 9.62
N MET A 212 -9.61 8.24 9.32
CA MET A 212 -10.87 7.59 9.63
C MET A 212 -10.64 6.17 10.17
N LYS A 213 -11.58 5.66 10.95
CA LYS A 213 -11.59 4.31 11.46
C LYS A 213 -12.70 3.49 10.79
N VAL A 214 -12.39 2.27 10.39
CA VAL A 214 -13.34 1.28 9.88
C VAL A 214 -13.44 0.17 10.91
N GLU A 215 -14.62 0.00 11.51
CA GLU A 215 -14.85 -0.95 12.62
C GLU A 215 -15.68 -2.17 12.21
N ASN A 216 -16.39 -2.10 11.08
CA ASN A 216 -17.09 -3.27 10.55
C ASN A 216 -16.09 -4.30 10.00
N GLY A 217 -16.06 -5.49 10.62
CA GLY A 217 -15.09 -6.55 10.33
C GLY A 217 -15.20 -7.09 8.90
N ASN A 218 -16.43 -7.18 8.33
CA ASN A 218 -16.65 -7.63 6.97
C ASN A 218 -16.08 -6.62 5.97
N VAL A 219 -16.33 -5.31 6.18
CA VAL A 219 -15.78 -4.24 5.35
C VAL A 219 -14.25 -4.22 5.42
N VAL A 220 -13.67 -4.37 6.63
CA VAL A 220 -12.21 -4.46 6.81
C VAL A 220 -11.62 -5.63 6.05
N GLU A 221 -12.27 -6.81 6.09
CA GLU A 221 -11.85 -8.00 5.34
C GLU A 221 -11.86 -7.74 3.83
N MET A 222 -12.92 -7.13 3.30
CA MET A 222 -13.04 -6.87 1.86
C MET A 222 -12.08 -5.79 1.37
N ILE A 223 -11.73 -4.79 2.19
CA ILE A 223 -10.66 -3.85 1.88
C ILE A 223 -9.32 -4.60 1.78
N LYS A 224 -9.01 -5.50 2.72
CA LYS A 224 -7.80 -6.35 2.61
C LYS A 224 -7.81 -7.18 1.33
N LYS A 225 -8.94 -7.83 0.99
CA LYS A 225 -9.10 -8.61 -0.24
C LYS A 225 -8.95 -7.76 -1.50
N TRP A 226 -9.30 -6.48 -1.48
CA TRP A 226 -9.09 -5.60 -2.62
C TRP A 226 -7.60 -5.39 -2.93
N TYR A 227 -6.75 -5.32 -1.91
CA TYR A 227 -5.30 -5.15 -2.10
C TYR A 227 -4.53 -6.48 -2.19
N LEU A 228 -4.95 -7.50 -1.44
CA LEU A 228 -4.19 -8.71 -1.19
C LEU A 228 -4.89 -9.99 -1.68
N GLY A 229 -6.01 -9.88 -2.37
CA GLY A 229 -6.87 -11.02 -2.73
C GLY A 229 -6.46 -11.74 -4.01
N GLY A 230 -5.18 -12.04 -4.20
CA GLY A 230 -4.69 -12.89 -5.27
C GLY A 230 -5.10 -12.41 -6.67
N SER A 231 -5.70 -13.31 -7.44
CA SER A 231 -6.15 -13.05 -8.82
C SER A 231 -7.13 -11.87 -8.95
N ARG A 232 -7.83 -11.51 -7.86
CA ARG A 232 -8.78 -10.39 -7.79
C ARG A 232 -8.20 -9.13 -7.12
N GLY A 233 -6.90 -9.10 -6.85
CA GLY A 233 -6.22 -7.95 -6.28
C GLY A 233 -6.16 -6.76 -7.24
N VAL A 234 -6.18 -5.53 -6.70
CA VAL A 234 -6.20 -4.28 -7.49
C VAL A 234 -4.93 -4.08 -8.32
N SER A 235 -3.83 -4.73 -7.96
CA SER A 235 -2.53 -4.63 -8.63
C SER A 235 -1.88 -6.01 -8.74
N GLN A 236 -1.89 -6.60 -9.94
CA GLN A 236 -1.24 -7.90 -10.16
C GLN A 236 0.28 -7.83 -9.96
N ALA A 237 0.91 -6.69 -10.27
CA ALA A 237 2.32 -6.47 -9.97
C ALA A 237 2.63 -6.56 -8.46
N THR A 238 1.72 -6.04 -7.61
CA THR A 238 1.86 -6.16 -6.15
C THR A 238 1.65 -7.61 -5.69
N ILE A 239 0.70 -8.33 -6.27
CA ILE A 239 0.44 -9.75 -5.98
C ILE A 239 1.65 -10.62 -6.33
N SER A 240 2.20 -10.46 -7.55
CA SER A 240 3.41 -11.17 -7.99
C SER A 240 4.61 -10.87 -7.08
N SER A 241 4.83 -9.59 -6.74
CA SER A 241 5.90 -9.18 -5.82
C SER A 241 5.75 -9.81 -4.45
N LEU A 242 4.52 -9.85 -3.90
CA LEU A 242 4.20 -10.43 -2.60
C LEU A 242 4.45 -11.95 -2.59
N ALA A 243 3.99 -12.67 -3.62
CA ALA A 243 4.22 -14.10 -3.78
C ALA A 243 5.72 -14.43 -3.85
N ASN A 244 6.50 -13.66 -4.64
CA ASN A 244 7.95 -13.85 -4.79
C ASN A 244 8.67 -13.66 -3.44
N ASN A 245 8.40 -12.58 -2.72
CA ASN A 245 9.10 -12.29 -1.48
C ASN A 245 8.69 -13.26 -0.35
N LEU A 246 7.41 -13.65 -0.28
CA LEU A 246 6.96 -14.64 0.71
C LEU A 246 7.50 -16.04 0.40
N ALA A 247 7.68 -16.46 -0.87
CA ALA A 247 8.35 -17.70 -1.22
C ALA A 247 9.79 -17.75 -0.67
N ILE A 248 10.50 -16.60 -0.76
CA ILE A 248 11.87 -16.47 -0.21
C ILE A 248 11.84 -16.55 1.32
N GLU A 249 10.93 -15.85 1.99
CA GLU A 249 10.81 -15.88 3.45
C GLU A 249 10.44 -17.28 3.97
N LEU A 250 9.53 -17.98 3.29
CA LEU A 250 9.11 -19.35 3.63
C LEU A 250 10.22 -20.40 3.38
N SER A 251 11.21 -20.07 2.58
CA SER A 251 12.33 -21.00 2.30
C SER A 251 13.43 -20.96 3.37
N LYS A 252 13.45 -19.91 4.21
CA LYS A 252 14.40 -19.77 5.32
C LYS A 252 14.03 -20.73 6.46
#